data_dec46d951a3ea78e0501f7d71844df19
#
_entry.id   dec46d951a3ea78e0501f7d71844df19
#
_cell.length_a   1.000
_cell.length_b   1.000
_cell.length_c   1.000
_cell.angle_alpha   90.00
_cell.angle_beta   90.00
_cell.angle_gamma   90.00
#
_symmetry.space_group_name_H-M   'P 1'
#
loop_
_entity.id
_entity.type
_entity.pdbx_description
1 polymer ?
#
loop_
_entity_poly.entity_id
_entity_poly.type
_entity_poly.pdbx_seq_one_letter_code
_entity_poly.pdbx_strand_id
1 'polypeptide(L)'
;GDVYKRQTDEPRYPWRGLMVDPARHFIPVKDLEKFVDLMAYYKFNKLHLHLTDNQGWRLPVPGYPKLKSVASRRAESFGDGIPHEGMYTKQELKELVAYCAALGIEVIPEIDVPGHNQALAAAYPEFFCFPKPDMNVRTTAGNSKELVCPQKPEVWKFYASVFNELKDIFPSGIVHLGGDEAPTELWEKCPLCREARTRAAMKDEQEQMKAFFAKTAALLAKNGQTPQFWYEGNAGIYHPGETVYAWRQGQALQSIEKTKKAGLNLIMASSEYCYLDFPQIQGQRNWGWMKTTTLQKCYDLDPAFGKPEKEAGHIR
;
A
#
# COMPACT_ATOMS: atom_id res chain seq x y z
N GLY A 1 24.94 13.09 -45.07
CA GLY A 1 25.66 13.35 -43.81
C GLY A 1 24.75 13.14 -42.66
N ASP A 2 25.17 12.29 -41.71
CA ASP A 2 24.39 12.00 -40.50
C ASP A 2 24.29 13.26 -39.65
N VAL A 3 23.04 13.72 -39.47
CA VAL A 3 22.78 14.84 -38.57
C VAL A 3 22.63 14.25 -37.15
N TYR A 4 23.69 14.31 -36.36
CA TYR A 4 23.65 13.98 -34.95
C TYR A 4 22.84 15.06 -34.20
N LYS A 5 21.63 14.75 -33.82
CA LYS A 5 20.87 15.59 -32.88
C LYS A 5 21.30 15.26 -31.46
N ARG A 6 21.87 16.23 -30.76
CA ARG A 6 22.13 16.14 -29.34
C ARG A 6 20.81 16.39 -28.62
N GLN A 7 20.29 15.41 -27.91
CA GLN A 7 19.09 15.55 -27.08
C GLN A 7 19.48 15.46 -25.61
N THR A 8 18.83 16.29 -24.79
CA THR A 8 18.81 16.14 -23.34
C THR A 8 17.41 15.66 -22.98
N ASP A 9 17.32 14.49 -22.36
CA ASP A 9 16.06 13.88 -21.94
C ASP A 9 16.04 13.80 -20.42
N GLU A 10 15.12 14.55 -19.80
CA GLU A 10 14.90 14.54 -18.34
C GLU A 10 13.45 14.20 -18.05
N PRO A 11 13.19 13.27 -17.10
CA PRO A 11 11.84 12.96 -16.72
C PRO A 11 11.19 14.15 -15.97
N ARG A 12 9.99 14.52 -16.34
CA ARG A 12 9.22 15.57 -15.65
C ARG A 12 8.98 15.23 -14.16
N TYR A 13 8.79 13.94 -13.86
CA TYR A 13 8.59 13.45 -12.50
C TYR A 13 9.69 12.47 -12.13
N PRO A 14 10.33 12.65 -10.96
CA PRO A 14 11.37 11.73 -10.49
C PRO A 14 10.81 10.37 -10.05
N TRP A 15 9.54 10.32 -9.62
CA TRP A 15 8.85 9.11 -9.24
C TRP A 15 7.99 8.58 -10.40
N ARG A 16 8.34 7.43 -10.95
CA ARG A 16 7.61 6.76 -12.02
C ARG A 16 7.39 5.31 -11.61
N GLY A 17 6.31 5.09 -10.85
CA GLY A 17 6.03 3.83 -10.20
C GLY A 17 4.93 3.03 -10.89
N LEU A 18 5.01 1.71 -10.71
CA LEU A 18 3.89 0.79 -10.92
C LEU A 18 3.72 -0.06 -9.66
N MET A 19 2.46 -0.35 -9.32
CA MET A 19 2.12 -1.25 -8.22
C MET A 19 1.71 -2.62 -8.76
N VAL A 20 2.16 -3.66 -8.10
CA VAL A 20 1.71 -5.04 -8.29
C VAL A 20 1.14 -5.54 -6.99
N ASP A 21 0.03 -6.26 -7.05
CA ASP A 21 -0.72 -6.74 -5.90
C ASP A 21 -0.66 -8.27 -5.75
N PRO A 22 0.43 -8.80 -5.21
CA PRO A 22 0.53 -10.23 -4.89
C PRO A 22 -0.34 -10.65 -3.68
N ALA A 23 -0.84 -9.69 -2.88
CA ALA A 23 -1.70 -10.02 -1.74
C ALA A 23 -3.04 -10.60 -2.21
N ARG A 24 -3.68 -9.95 -3.21
CA ARG A 24 -4.94 -10.44 -3.78
C ARG A 24 -4.73 -11.65 -4.68
N HIS A 25 -3.62 -11.69 -5.41
CA HIS A 25 -3.24 -12.86 -6.22
C HIS A 25 -1.73 -13.05 -6.21
N PHE A 26 -1.27 -14.17 -5.65
CA PHE A 26 0.17 -14.45 -5.56
C PHE A 26 0.80 -14.55 -6.95
N ILE A 27 1.88 -13.81 -7.16
CA ILE A 27 2.64 -13.78 -8.41
C ILE A 27 4.05 -14.28 -8.12
N PRO A 28 4.50 -15.37 -8.74
CA PRO A 28 5.86 -15.88 -8.58
C PRO A 28 6.92 -14.86 -9.00
N VAL A 29 8.10 -14.88 -8.36
CA VAL A 29 9.19 -13.93 -8.65
C VAL A 29 9.57 -13.91 -10.13
N LYS A 30 9.62 -15.05 -10.80
CA LYS A 30 9.92 -15.11 -12.25
C LYS A 30 8.93 -14.34 -13.14
N ASP A 31 7.68 -14.22 -12.71
CA ASP A 31 6.69 -13.41 -13.44
C ASP A 31 6.80 -11.93 -13.07
N LEU A 32 7.18 -11.62 -11.82
CA LEU A 32 7.54 -10.25 -11.42
C LEU A 32 8.77 -9.76 -12.19
N GLU A 33 9.79 -10.58 -12.41
CA GLU A 33 10.98 -10.22 -13.20
C GLU A 33 10.61 -9.82 -14.64
N LYS A 34 9.70 -10.56 -15.29
CA LYS A 34 9.21 -10.18 -16.63
C LYS A 34 8.49 -8.82 -16.62
N PHE A 35 7.74 -8.55 -15.56
CA PHE A 35 7.08 -7.27 -15.39
C PHE A 35 8.10 -6.14 -15.15
N VAL A 36 9.14 -6.41 -14.37
CA VAL A 36 10.26 -5.49 -14.12
C VAL A 36 11.04 -5.17 -15.40
N ASP A 37 11.24 -6.13 -16.31
CA ASP A 37 11.85 -5.89 -17.62
C ASP A 37 11.04 -4.88 -18.44
N LEU A 38 9.72 -5.00 -18.45
CA LEU A 38 8.85 -4.03 -19.10
C LEU A 38 8.92 -2.66 -18.42
N MET A 39 8.95 -2.62 -17.10
CA MET A 39 9.14 -1.38 -16.35
C MET A 39 10.43 -0.67 -16.73
N ALA A 40 11.54 -1.40 -16.80
CA ALA A 40 12.84 -0.86 -17.19
C ALA A 40 12.81 -0.32 -18.63
N TYR A 41 12.21 -1.08 -19.56
CA TYR A 41 12.08 -0.68 -20.97
C TYR A 41 11.32 0.66 -21.10
N TYR A 42 10.27 0.86 -20.31
CA TYR A 42 9.47 2.09 -20.29
C TYR A 42 9.95 3.15 -19.30
N LYS A 43 11.16 3.00 -18.74
CA LYS A 43 11.80 3.96 -17.83
C LYS A 43 11.06 4.19 -16.51
N PHE A 44 10.30 3.21 -16.03
CA PHE A 44 9.82 3.21 -14.66
C PHE A 44 10.97 2.95 -13.69
N ASN A 45 10.91 3.52 -12.48
CA ASN A 45 11.98 3.41 -11.51
C ASN A 45 11.53 3.03 -10.09
N LYS A 46 10.25 2.76 -9.89
CA LYS A 46 9.70 2.32 -8.60
C LYS A 46 8.73 1.16 -8.81
N LEU A 47 9.04 0.01 -8.19
CA LEU A 47 8.12 -1.13 -8.09
C LEU A 47 7.47 -1.10 -6.71
N HIS A 48 6.18 -0.85 -6.62
CA HIS A 48 5.42 -0.91 -5.40
C HIS A 48 4.82 -2.31 -5.25
N LEU A 49 5.18 -3.04 -4.19
CA LEU A 49 4.69 -4.38 -3.90
C LEU A 49 3.68 -4.35 -2.75
N HIS A 50 2.42 -4.57 -3.05
CA HIS A 50 1.33 -4.69 -2.08
C HIS A 50 1.32 -6.11 -1.47
N LEU A 51 2.09 -6.30 -0.38
CA LEU A 51 2.43 -7.63 0.15
C LEU A 51 1.37 -8.20 1.10
N THR A 52 0.45 -7.38 1.59
CA THR A 52 -0.55 -7.80 2.59
C THR A 52 -1.90 -7.16 2.37
N ASP A 53 -2.96 -7.98 2.45
CA ASP A 53 -4.35 -7.54 2.40
C ASP A 53 -5.30 -8.59 3.00
N ASN A 54 -6.58 -8.40 2.88
CA ASN A 54 -7.64 -9.29 3.34
C ASN A 54 -7.53 -10.71 2.77
N GLN A 55 -7.02 -10.84 1.53
CA GLN A 55 -6.97 -12.09 0.77
C GLN A 55 -5.64 -12.82 0.88
N GLY A 56 -4.63 -12.21 1.51
CA GLY A 56 -3.35 -12.87 1.67
C GLY A 56 -2.26 -12.03 2.30
N TRP A 57 -1.32 -12.71 2.94
CA TRP A 57 -0.08 -12.17 3.49
C TRP A 57 1.11 -12.84 2.79
N ARG A 58 2.03 -12.07 2.18
CA ARG A 58 3.09 -12.60 1.30
C ARG A 58 4.51 -12.44 1.85
N LEU A 59 4.68 -11.72 2.97
CA LEU A 59 5.97 -11.49 3.60
C LEU A 59 6.24 -12.53 4.70
N PRO A 60 7.38 -13.25 4.70
CA PRO A 60 7.78 -14.08 5.81
C PRO A 60 8.21 -13.21 6.99
N VAL A 61 7.81 -13.56 8.21
CA VAL A 61 8.23 -12.87 9.44
C VAL A 61 8.66 -13.91 10.46
N PRO A 62 9.93 -13.91 10.89
CA PRO A 62 10.41 -14.84 11.89
C PRO A 62 9.62 -14.77 13.20
N GLY A 63 9.31 -15.93 13.79
CA GLY A 63 8.51 -16.04 15.01
C GLY A 63 6.99 -16.03 14.79
N TYR A 64 6.52 -15.84 13.56
CA TYR A 64 5.08 -15.79 13.23
C TYR A 64 4.67 -16.84 12.19
N PRO A 65 4.75 -18.17 12.51
CA PRO A 65 4.54 -19.24 11.54
C PRO A 65 3.14 -19.30 10.93
N LYS A 66 2.11 -18.81 11.64
CA LYS A 66 0.74 -18.77 11.11
C LYS A 66 0.56 -17.83 9.93
N LEU A 67 1.48 -16.88 9.69
CA LEU A 67 1.46 -16.09 8.45
C LEU A 67 1.58 -17.01 7.23
N LYS A 68 2.44 -18.04 7.30
CA LYS A 68 2.60 -19.02 6.21
C LYS A 68 1.49 -20.07 6.22
N SER A 69 1.16 -20.64 7.38
CA SER A 69 0.21 -21.76 7.44
C SER A 69 -1.26 -21.35 7.32
N VAL A 70 -1.59 -20.08 7.59
CA VAL A 70 -2.96 -19.57 7.57
C VAL A 70 -3.08 -18.35 6.65
N ALA A 71 -2.38 -17.24 6.93
CA ALA A 71 -2.61 -15.95 6.28
C ALA A 71 -2.22 -15.94 4.78
N SER A 72 -1.34 -16.84 4.32
CA SER A 72 -0.95 -16.92 2.92
C SER A 72 -1.88 -17.78 2.05
N ARG A 73 -2.95 -18.32 2.63
CA ARG A 73 -3.81 -19.32 1.99
C ARG A 73 -5.28 -18.94 2.10
N ARG A 74 -6.04 -19.22 1.05
CA ARG A 74 -7.51 -19.14 1.07
C ARG A 74 -8.11 -20.35 0.32
N ALA A 75 -9.33 -20.72 0.69
CA ALA A 75 -9.99 -21.92 0.18
C ALA A 75 -10.32 -21.85 -1.32
N GLU A 76 -10.61 -20.64 -1.80
CA GLU A 76 -11.03 -20.37 -3.18
C GLU A 76 -10.87 -18.90 -3.52
N SER A 77 -11.11 -18.52 -4.77
CA SER A 77 -11.19 -17.13 -5.21
C SER A 77 -12.51 -16.91 -5.94
N PHE A 78 -13.40 -16.09 -5.33
CA PHE A 78 -14.69 -15.70 -5.94
C PHE A 78 -15.61 -16.89 -6.31
N GLY A 79 -15.55 -17.98 -5.55
CA GLY A 79 -16.40 -19.15 -5.77
C GLY A 79 -15.90 -20.08 -6.88
N ASP A 80 -14.63 -20.01 -7.24
CA ASP A 80 -14.01 -20.92 -8.23
C ASP A 80 -13.71 -22.33 -7.66
N GLY A 81 -13.82 -22.51 -6.34
CA GLY A 81 -13.53 -23.76 -5.65
C GLY A 81 -12.05 -24.17 -5.68
N ILE A 82 -11.15 -23.28 -6.12
CA ILE A 82 -9.73 -23.57 -6.27
C ILE A 82 -8.93 -22.91 -5.14
N PRO A 83 -8.25 -23.68 -4.27
CA PRO A 83 -7.39 -23.12 -3.24
C PRO A 83 -6.30 -22.23 -3.85
N HIS A 84 -6.08 -21.07 -3.22
CA HIS A 84 -5.04 -20.15 -3.62
C HIS A 84 -4.07 -19.95 -2.46
N GLU A 85 -2.77 -20.11 -2.73
CA GLU A 85 -1.74 -19.93 -1.72
C GLU A 85 -0.45 -19.36 -2.33
N GLY A 86 0.35 -18.72 -1.49
CA GLY A 86 1.69 -18.26 -1.84
C GLY A 86 2.25 -17.34 -0.78
N MET A 87 3.55 -17.48 -0.54
CA MET A 87 4.34 -16.58 0.30
C MET A 87 5.76 -16.60 -0.25
N TYR A 88 6.34 -15.43 -0.41
CA TYR A 88 7.74 -15.34 -0.80
C TYR A 88 8.64 -15.84 0.34
N THR A 89 9.78 -16.37 -0.03
CA THR A 89 10.89 -16.53 0.89
C THR A 89 11.68 -15.23 0.98
N LYS A 90 12.40 -15.04 2.05
CA LYS A 90 13.32 -13.90 2.21
C LYS A 90 14.35 -13.84 1.08
N GLN A 91 14.85 -14.98 0.67
CA GLN A 91 15.83 -15.07 -0.40
C GLN A 91 15.26 -14.66 -1.75
N GLU A 92 14.06 -15.12 -2.11
CA GLU A 92 13.37 -14.70 -3.34
C GLU A 92 13.13 -13.19 -3.39
N LEU A 93 12.73 -12.57 -2.27
CA LEU A 93 12.55 -11.11 -2.23
C LEU A 93 13.89 -10.36 -2.36
N LYS A 94 14.97 -10.85 -1.76
CA LYS A 94 16.31 -10.26 -1.92
C LYS A 94 16.81 -10.39 -3.36
N GLU A 95 16.57 -11.50 -4.01
CA GLU A 95 16.91 -11.73 -5.43
C GLU A 95 16.13 -10.78 -6.34
N LEU A 96 14.82 -10.64 -6.12
CA LEU A 96 13.99 -9.67 -6.85
C LEU A 96 14.48 -8.24 -6.65
N VAL A 97 14.82 -7.85 -5.41
CA VAL A 97 15.35 -6.51 -5.11
C VAL A 97 16.67 -6.27 -5.84
N ALA A 98 17.57 -7.24 -5.85
CA ALA A 98 18.84 -7.15 -6.56
C ALA A 98 18.64 -7.06 -8.09
N TYR A 99 17.69 -7.84 -8.63
CA TYR A 99 17.31 -7.78 -10.04
C TYR A 99 16.76 -6.40 -10.43
N CYS A 100 15.83 -5.87 -9.65
CA CYS A 100 15.28 -4.53 -9.84
C CYS A 100 16.38 -3.45 -9.79
N ALA A 101 17.27 -3.54 -8.79
CA ALA A 101 18.35 -2.57 -8.61
C ALA A 101 19.33 -2.55 -9.81
N ALA A 102 19.64 -3.70 -10.41
CA ALA A 102 20.45 -3.81 -11.61
C ALA A 102 19.83 -3.08 -12.83
N LEU A 103 18.52 -2.90 -12.84
CA LEU A 103 17.75 -2.19 -13.86
C LEU A 103 17.38 -0.74 -13.46
N GLY A 104 17.91 -0.24 -12.34
CA GLY A 104 17.62 1.11 -11.84
C GLY A 104 16.23 1.28 -11.23
N ILE A 105 15.60 0.18 -10.81
CA ILE A 105 14.28 0.16 -10.21
C ILE A 105 14.42 -0.11 -8.71
N GLU A 106 13.83 0.76 -7.89
CA GLU A 106 13.76 0.60 -6.44
C GLU A 106 12.44 -0.08 -6.05
N VAL A 107 12.51 -1.04 -5.13
CA VAL A 107 11.32 -1.76 -4.64
C VAL A 107 10.80 -1.12 -3.36
N ILE A 108 9.51 -0.78 -3.36
CA ILE A 108 8.80 -0.19 -2.23
C ILE A 108 7.81 -1.24 -1.69
N PRO A 109 8.10 -1.87 -0.53
CA PRO A 109 7.16 -2.81 0.07
C PRO A 109 6.00 -2.08 0.74
N GLU A 110 4.80 -2.65 0.63
CA GLU A 110 3.63 -2.22 1.37
C GLU A 110 3.16 -3.29 2.35
N ILE A 111 2.91 -2.85 3.59
CA ILE A 111 2.23 -3.60 4.64
C ILE A 111 1.06 -2.74 5.09
N ASP A 112 -0.13 -3.09 4.69
CA ASP A 112 -1.31 -2.28 4.98
C ASP A 112 -1.72 -2.37 6.44
N VAL A 113 -1.90 -1.20 7.07
CA VAL A 113 -2.27 -1.04 8.48
C VAL A 113 -3.06 0.26 8.69
N PRO A 114 -4.04 0.30 9.59
CA PRO A 114 -4.53 -0.77 10.49
C PRO A 114 -5.68 -1.59 9.91
N GLY A 115 -6.20 -1.22 8.73
CA GLY A 115 -7.23 -1.92 7.96
C GLY A 115 -6.65 -3.00 7.04
N HIS A 116 -7.46 -3.51 6.11
CA HIS A 116 -7.06 -4.50 5.09
C HIS A 116 -6.31 -5.74 5.63
N ASN A 117 -6.68 -6.22 6.82
CA ASN A 117 -5.92 -7.19 7.58
C ASN A 117 -6.68 -8.49 7.91
N GLN A 118 -7.69 -8.88 7.11
CA GLN A 118 -8.45 -10.11 7.41
C GLN A 118 -7.57 -11.36 7.35
N ALA A 119 -6.58 -11.42 6.46
CA ALA A 119 -5.64 -12.54 6.43
C ALA A 119 -4.80 -12.62 7.73
N LEU A 120 -4.34 -11.48 8.24
CA LEU A 120 -3.67 -11.40 9.53
C LEU A 120 -4.62 -11.77 10.69
N ALA A 121 -5.88 -11.32 10.63
CA ALA A 121 -6.89 -11.63 11.66
C ALA A 121 -7.22 -13.12 11.72
N ALA A 122 -7.22 -13.81 10.58
CA ALA A 122 -7.39 -15.27 10.55
C ALA A 122 -6.21 -16.01 11.21
N ALA A 123 -4.99 -15.48 11.08
CA ALA A 123 -3.79 -16.10 11.66
C ALA A 123 -3.57 -15.72 13.15
N TYR A 124 -3.83 -14.46 13.50
CA TYR A 124 -3.56 -13.88 14.82
C TYR A 124 -4.73 -12.99 15.27
N PRO A 125 -5.90 -13.57 15.55
CA PRO A 125 -7.11 -12.82 15.93
C PRO A 125 -6.89 -11.98 17.19
N GLU A 126 -5.97 -12.38 18.07
CA GLU A 126 -5.61 -11.64 19.29
C GLU A 126 -5.10 -10.22 19.03
N PHE A 127 -4.62 -9.89 17.83
CA PHE A 127 -4.13 -8.54 17.49
C PHE A 127 -5.25 -7.53 17.23
N PHE A 128 -6.49 -8.00 17.09
CA PHE A 128 -7.62 -7.18 16.65
C PHE A 128 -8.50 -6.71 17.80
N CYS A 129 -9.23 -5.61 17.56
CA CYS A 129 -10.15 -5.04 18.53
C CYS A 129 -11.24 -6.02 18.96
N PHE A 130 -11.73 -6.80 17.99
CA PHE A 130 -12.76 -7.82 18.18
C PHE A 130 -12.27 -9.15 17.62
N PRO A 131 -11.55 -9.95 18.41
CA PRO A 131 -11.00 -11.22 17.96
C PRO A 131 -12.09 -12.20 17.49
N LYS A 132 -11.86 -12.85 16.36
CA LYS A 132 -12.73 -13.90 15.80
C LYS A 132 -11.88 -15.14 15.52
N PRO A 133 -11.79 -16.11 16.46
CA PRO A 133 -10.91 -17.27 16.34
C PRO A 133 -11.14 -18.16 15.10
N ASP A 134 -12.39 -18.20 14.61
CA ASP A 134 -12.79 -19.04 13.49
C ASP A 134 -12.84 -18.27 12.15
N MET A 135 -12.14 -17.13 12.08
CA MET A 135 -12.10 -16.35 10.86
C MET A 135 -11.28 -17.03 9.77
N ASN A 136 -11.83 -17.04 8.56
CA ASN A 136 -11.10 -17.46 7.37
C ASN A 136 -10.49 -16.27 6.63
N VAL A 137 -9.42 -16.53 5.89
CA VAL A 137 -8.87 -15.58 4.92
C VAL A 137 -9.92 -15.28 3.86
N ARG A 138 -10.02 -14.03 3.45
CA ARG A 138 -11.07 -13.57 2.54
C ARG A 138 -10.93 -14.19 1.15
N THR A 139 -12.06 -14.62 0.59
CA THR A 139 -12.14 -15.24 -0.75
C THR A 139 -12.72 -14.31 -1.82
N THR A 140 -13.25 -13.15 -1.42
CA THR A 140 -13.95 -12.21 -2.30
C THR A 140 -13.28 -10.82 -2.30
N ALA A 141 -13.62 -9.96 -3.24
CA ALA A 141 -13.24 -8.55 -3.23
C ALA A 141 -13.91 -7.76 -2.09
N GLY A 142 -13.49 -6.51 -1.94
CA GLY A 142 -14.04 -5.55 -0.98
C GLY A 142 -13.34 -5.57 0.38
N ASN A 143 -13.74 -4.61 1.23
CA ASN A 143 -13.09 -4.35 2.50
C ASN A 143 -13.55 -5.30 3.59
N SER A 144 -12.67 -5.60 4.52
CA SER A 144 -13.02 -6.29 5.75
C SER A 144 -13.36 -5.27 6.84
N LYS A 145 -14.06 -5.76 7.89
CA LYS A 145 -14.33 -4.97 9.09
C LYS A 145 -13.33 -5.29 10.22
N GLU A 146 -12.17 -5.81 9.87
CA GLU A 146 -11.16 -6.16 10.87
C GLU A 146 -10.19 -4.98 11.07
N LEU A 147 -10.00 -4.59 12.31
CA LEU A 147 -9.16 -3.45 12.65
C LEU A 147 -8.19 -3.83 13.76
N VAL A 148 -6.92 -3.61 13.51
CA VAL A 148 -5.85 -3.84 14.48
C VAL A 148 -6.06 -2.98 15.73
N CYS A 149 -5.83 -3.56 16.92
CA CYS A 149 -5.99 -2.86 18.18
C CYS A 149 -4.66 -2.22 18.64
N PRO A 150 -4.50 -0.89 18.56
CA PRO A 150 -3.26 -0.21 18.93
C PRO A 150 -2.95 -0.25 20.44
N GLN A 151 -3.88 -0.75 21.26
CA GLN A 151 -3.69 -0.82 22.72
C GLN A 151 -3.09 -2.15 23.18
N LYS A 152 -2.90 -3.10 22.26
CA LYS A 152 -2.31 -4.41 22.56
C LYS A 152 -0.80 -4.38 22.35
N PRO A 153 0.03 -4.63 23.37
CA PRO A 153 1.49 -4.57 23.25
C PRO A 153 2.06 -5.55 22.22
N GLU A 154 1.43 -6.71 22.05
CA GLU A 154 1.81 -7.75 21.10
C GLU A 154 1.71 -7.29 19.63
N VAL A 155 0.80 -6.39 19.32
CA VAL A 155 0.67 -5.76 18.00
C VAL A 155 1.96 -4.99 17.65
N TRP A 156 2.48 -4.23 18.58
CA TRP A 156 3.69 -3.43 18.35
C TRP A 156 4.95 -4.28 18.30
N LYS A 157 4.99 -5.39 19.04
CA LYS A 157 6.06 -6.40 18.94
C LYS A 157 6.03 -7.05 17.55
N PHE A 158 4.84 -7.39 17.06
CA PHE A 158 4.65 -7.93 15.72
C PHE A 158 5.14 -6.97 14.64
N TYR A 159 4.66 -5.72 14.61
CA TYR A 159 5.09 -4.75 13.60
C TYR A 159 6.57 -4.39 13.70
N ALA A 160 7.16 -4.38 14.90
CA ALA A 160 8.61 -4.23 15.03
C ALA A 160 9.35 -5.38 14.32
N SER A 161 8.88 -6.63 14.45
CA SER A 161 9.44 -7.78 13.72
C SER A 161 9.26 -7.67 12.21
N VAL A 162 8.08 -7.22 11.75
CA VAL A 162 7.79 -6.95 10.33
C VAL A 162 8.76 -5.92 9.76
N PHE A 163 8.92 -4.78 10.43
CA PHE A 163 9.77 -3.69 9.94
C PHE A 163 11.26 -4.04 9.98
N ASN A 164 11.70 -4.85 10.93
CA ASN A 164 13.05 -5.40 10.94
C ASN A 164 13.29 -6.33 9.74
N GLU A 165 12.31 -7.17 9.41
CA GLU A 165 12.41 -8.04 8.23
C GLU A 165 12.43 -7.25 6.93
N LEU A 166 11.57 -6.23 6.81
CA LEU A 166 11.59 -5.31 5.66
C LEU A 166 12.92 -4.58 5.51
N LYS A 167 13.52 -4.10 6.60
CA LYS A 167 14.84 -3.46 6.56
C LYS A 167 15.91 -4.37 5.99
N ASP A 168 15.89 -5.65 6.35
CA ASP A 168 16.90 -6.61 5.88
C ASP A 168 16.69 -7.02 4.41
N ILE A 169 15.49 -6.89 3.89
CA ILE A 169 15.14 -7.26 2.52
C ILE A 169 15.21 -6.06 1.56
N PHE A 170 14.68 -4.91 1.97
CA PHE A 170 14.44 -3.76 1.09
C PHE A 170 15.34 -2.56 1.46
N PRO A 171 16.42 -2.31 0.71
CA PRO A 171 17.38 -1.25 1.00
C PRO A 171 16.88 0.17 0.72
N SER A 172 15.72 0.34 0.09
CA SER A 172 15.10 1.65 -0.20
C SER A 172 14.92 2.50 1.06
N GLY A 173 14.75 1.86 2.23
CA GLY A 173 14.39 2.57 3.46
C GLY A 173 12.97 3.15 3.45
N ILE A 174 12.19 2.86 2.43
CA ILE A 174 10.79 3.30 2.30
C ILE A 174 9.86 2.12 2.56
N VAL A 175 8.84 2.33 3.39
CA VAL A 175 7.77 1.36 3.62
C VAL A 175 6.43 2.04 3.42
N HIS A 176 5.64 1.54 2.47
CA HIS A 176 4.26 2.00 2.34
C HIS A 176 3.40 1.27 3.39
N LEU A 177 2.64 2.03 4.16
CA LEU A 177 1.85 1.53 5.30
C LEU A 177 0.37 1.35 4.96
N GLY A 178 -0.03 1.57 3.70
CA GLY A 178 -1.44 1.56 3.31
C GLY A 178 -2.20 2.67 4.03
N GLY A 179 -3.09 2.27 4.93
CA GLY A 179 -3.85 3.17 5.80
C GLY A 179 -5.19 3.60 5.24
N ASP A 180 -5.53 3.10 4.06
CA ASP A 180 -6.78 3.36 3.39
C ASP A 180 -7.94 2.53 3.99
N GLU A 181 -9.14 3.06 3.83
CA GLU A 181 -10.42 2.41 4.11
C GLU A 181 -10.52 1.73 5.49
N ALA A 182 -9.69 2.15 6.45
CA ALA A 182 -9.70 1.60 7.79
C ALA A 182 -11.03 1.88 8.51
N PRO A 183 -11.74 0.84 9.04
CA PRO A 183 -13.02 1.03 9.72
C PRO A 183 -12.81 1.56 11.16
N THR A 184 -12.33 2.80 11.26
CA THR A 184 -11.89 3.44 12.53
C THR A 184 -13.01 3.57 13.56
N GLU A 185 -14.27 3.50 13.16
CA GLU A 185 -15.42 3.42 14.05
C GLU A 185 -15.38 2.18 14.98
N LEU A 186 -14.59 1.16 14.65
CA LEU A 186 -14.38 0.01 15.54
C LEU A 186 -13.54 0.36 16.76
N TRP A 187 -12.65 1.35 16.65
CA TRP A 187 -11.92 1.83 17.82
C TRP A 187 -12.83 2.52 18.84
N GLU A 188 -13.89 3.18 18.37
CA GLU A 188 -14.90 3.76 19.27
C GLU A 188 -15.67 2.70 20.06
N LYS A 189 -15.92 1.54 19.44
CA LYS A 189 -16.61 0.42 20.05
C LYS A 189 -15.70 -0.44 20.93
N CYS A 190 -14.39 -0.43 20.67
CA CYS A 190 -13.41 -1.20 21.42
C CYS A 190 -13.15 -0.57 22.81
N PRO A 191 -13.38 -1.28 23.93
CA PRO A 191 -13.20 -0.71 25.26
C PRO A 191 -11.77 -0.17 25.50
N LEU A 192 -10.75 -0.91 25.09
CA LEU A 192 -9.34 -0.51 25.25
C LEU A 192 -9.01 0.76 24.46
N CYS A 193 -9.48 0.84 23.21
CA CYS A 193 -9.23 1.98 22.36
C CYS A 193 -9.97 3.24 22.84
N ARG A 194 -11.21 3.07 23.30
CA ARG A 194 -12.01 4.16 23.87
C ARG A 194 -11.40 4.71 25.15
N GLU A 195 -10.97 3.83 26.06
CA GLU A 195 -10.28 4.25 27.28
C GLU A 195 -8.99 5.01 26.98
N ALA A 196 -8.18 4.50 26.04
CA ALA A 196 -6.95 5.16 25.62
C ALA A 196 -7.20 6.53 25.00
N ARG A 197 -8.25 6.65 24.15
CA ARG A 197 -8.67 7.92 23.56
C ARG A 197 -9.07 8.93 24.63
N THR A 198 -9.87 8.52 25.61
CA THR A 198 -10.27 9.39 26.73
C THR A 198 -9.07 9.83 27.57
N ARG A 199 -8.18 8.89 27.93
CA ARG A 199 -6.95 9.19 28.70
C ARG A 199 -6.02 10.17 27.99
N ALA A 200 -5.93 10.08 26.67
CA ALA A 200 -5.09 10.96 25.84
C ALA A 200 -5.83 12.24 25.40
N ALA A 201 -7.07 12.46 25.83
CA ALA A 201 -7.92 13.58 25.44
C ALA A 201 -8.05 13.77 23.90
N MET A 202 -8.02 12.69 23.15
CA MET A 202 -8.23 12.71 21.70
C MET A 202 -9.69 12.97 21.37
N LYS A 203 -9.96 13.89 20.46
CA LYS A 203 -11.32 14.33 20.11
C LYS A 203 -12.14 13.28 19.37
N ASP A 204 -11.48 12.60 18.42
CA ASP A 204 -12.14 11.70 17.50
C ASP A 204 -11.21 10.56 17.06
N GLU A 205 -11.72 9.69 16.20
CA GLU A 205 -10.97 8.57 15.61
C GLU A 205 -9.88 9.04 14.62
N GLN A 206 -9.95 10.24 14.09
CA GLN A 206 -8.92 10.80 13.21
C GLN A 206 -7.66 11.17 14.00
N GLU A 207 -7.82 11.74 15.20
CA GLU A 207 -6.70 11.96 16.12
C GLU A 207 -6.09 10.64 16.59
N GLN A 208 -6.92 9.60 16.77
CA GLN A 208 -6.44 8.26 17.09
C GLN A 208 -5.68 7.63 15.91
N MET A 209 -6.15 7.81 14.67
CA MET A 209 -5.44 7.37 13.46
C MET A 209 -4.10 8.08 13.32
N LYS A 210 -4.07 9.40 13.53
CA LYS A 210 -2.83 10.19 13.57
C LYS A 210 -1.83 9.63 14.59
N ALA A 211 -2.30 9.32 15.80
CA ALA A 211 -1.45 8.73 16.84
C ALA A 211 -0.95 7.33 16.46
N PHE A 212 -1.78 6.53 15.77
CA PHE A 212 -1.40 5.23 15.23
C PHE A 212 -0.28 5.37 14.20
N PHE A 213 -0.44 6.25 13.22
CA PHE A 213 0.58 6.51 12.20
C PHE A 213 1.88 7.07 12.80
N ALA A 214 1.79 8.01 13.72
CA ALA A 214 2.96 8.55 14.41
C ALA A 214 3.75 7.45 15.15
N LYS A 215 3.06 6.53 15.81
CA LYS A 215 3.70 5.41 16.52
C LYS A 215 4.32 4.41 15.55
N THR A 216 3.66 4.14 14.44
CA THR A 216 4.18 3.26 13.38
C THR A 216 5.41 3.88 12.71
N ALA A 217 5.35 5.18 12.38
CA ALA A 217 6.48 5.93 11.84
C ALA A 217 7.69 5.94 12.81
N ALA A 218 7.43 6.09 14.11
CA ALA A 218 8.48 6.03 15.12
C ALA A 218 9.15 4.63 15.21
N LEU A 219 8.43 3.55 14.95
CA LEU A 219 9.01 2.21 14.83
C LEU A 219 9.89 2.09 13.59
N LEU A 220 9.40 2.56 12.44
CA LEU A 220 10.17 2.58 11.19
C LEU A 220 11.45 3.42 11.32
N ALA A 221 11.35 4.59 11.94
CA ALA A 221 12.49 5.48 12.14
C ALA A 221 13.64 4.84 12.95
N LYS A 222 13.36 3.94 13.88
CA LYS A 222 14.39 3.16 14.60
C LYS A 222 15.23 2.29 13.67
N ASN A 223 14.68 1.94 12.51
CA ASN A 223 15.34 1.17 11.48
C ASN A 223 15.96 2.06 10.38
N GLY A 224 15.82 3.38 10.46
CA GLY A 224 16.17 4.31 9.39
C GLY A 224 15.21 4.26 8.21
N GLN A 225 13.98 3.78 8.43
CA GLN A 225 12.93 3.67 7.42
C GLN A 225 11.95 4.83 7.53
N THR A 226 11.35 5.21 6.39
CA THR A 226 10.35 6.29 6.28
C THR A 226 9.01 5.75 5.78
N PRO A 227 7.87 6.21 6.34
CA PRO A 227 6.55 5.78 5.91
C PRO A 227 6.07 6.49 4.66
N GLN A 228 5.23 5.81 3.88
CA GLN A 228 4.35 6.38 2.86
C GLN A 228 2.94 5.83 3.07
N PHE A 229 1.90 6.52 2.55
CA PHE A 229 0.50 6.19 2.85
C PHE A 229 -0.41 6.42 1.65
N TRP A 230 -1.54 5.70 1.61
CA TRP A 230 -2.68 6.11 0.79
C TRP A 230 -3.34 7.36 1.39
N TYR A 231 -3.72 8.30 0.53
CA TYR A 231 -4.35 9.55 0.96
C TYR A 231 -5.87 9.40 1.04
N GLU A 232 -6.40 9.52 2.26
CA GLU A 232 -7.82 9.35 2.56
C GLU A 232 -8.61 10.67 2.68
N GLY A 233 -8.10 11.75 2.07
CA GLY A 233 -8.80 13.04 2.03
C GLY A 233 -8.62 13.94 3.24
N ASN A 234 -8.06 13.44 4.35
CA ASN A 234 -7.72 14.21 5.55
C ASN A 234 -6.20 14.37 5.67
N ALA A 235 -5.67 15.51 5.26
CA ALA A 235 -4.24 15.80 5.35
C ALA A 235 -3.73 15.97 6.80
N GLY A 236 -4.63 16.20 7.76
CA GLY A 236 -4.26 16.46 9.16
C GLY A 236 -3.79 15.23 9.95
N ILE A 237 -3.94 14.03 9.41
CA ILE A 237 -3.47 12.80 10.05
C ILE A 237 -2.01 12.48 9.72
N TYR A 238 -1.43 13.13 8.72
CA TYR A 238 -0.04 12.96 8.29
C TYR A 238 0.85 14.10 8.80
N HIS A 239 2.17 13.88 8.82
CA HIS A 239 3.14 14.91 9.20
C HIS A 239 3.72 15.61 7.96
N PRO A 240 4.04 16.92 8.04
CA PRO A 240 4.71 17.62 6.96
C PRO A 240 5.98 16.91 6.51
N GLY A 241 6.18 16.82 5.19
CA GLY A 241 7.29 16.08 4.57
C GLY A 241 7.01 14.62 4.25
N GLU A 242 5.96 14.01 4.85
CA GLU A 242 5.55 12.66 4.49
C GLU A 242 5.00 12.60 3.05
N THR A 243 5.08 11.42 2.44
CA THR A 243 4.60 11.17 1.08
C THR A 243 3.29 10.39 1.13
N VAL A 244 2.29 10.90 0.41
CA VAL A 244 0.98 10.28 0.30
C VAL A 244 0.60 10.05 -1.15
N TYR A 245 -0.23 9.03 -1.41
CA TYR A 245 -0.68 8.64 -2.74
C TYR A 245 -2.17 8.96 -2.90
N ALA A 246 -2.50 9.89 -3.80
CA ALA A 246 -3.88 10.20 -4.12
C ALA A 246 -4.45 9.19 -5.11
N TRP A 247 -5.32 8.32 -4.63
CA TRP A 247 -5.89 7.20 -5.40
C TRP A 247 -7.39 7.35 -5.69
N ARG A 248 -8.13 8.06 -4.83
CA ARG A 248 -9.58 8.15 -4.92
C ARG A 248 -10.04 8.89 -6.17
N GLN A 249 -10.97 8.26 -6.86
CA GLN A 249 -11.59 8.77 -8.08
C GLN A 249 -12.23 10.15 -7.86
N GLY A 250 -11.98 11.07 -8.82
CA GLY A 250 -12.57 12.42 -8.81
C GLY A 250 -12.01 13.36 -7.74
N GLN A 251 -11.00 12.95 -6.97
CA GLN A 251 -10.45 13.76 -5.88
C GLN A 251 -9.05 14.34 -6.16
N ALA A 252 -8.53 14.17 -7.36
CA ALA A 252 -7.15 14.56 -7.71
C ALA A 252 -6.86 16.04 -7.41
N LEU A 253 -7.66 16.97 -7.93
CA LEU A 253 -7.46 18.42 -7.72
C LEU A 253 -7.53 18.80 -6.24
N GLN A 254 -8.50 18.26 -5.50
CA GLN A 254 -8.63 18.51 -4.07
C GLN A 254 -7.43 17.95 -3.29
N SER A 255 -6.91 16.80 -3.70
CA SER A 255 -5.72 16.19 -3.10
C SER A 255 -4.50 17.08 -3.32
N ILE A 256 -4.28 17.63 -4.52
CA ILE A 256 -3.19 18.56 -4.81
C ILE A 256 -3.25 19.78 -3.86
N GLU A 257 -4.40 20.40 -3.71
CA GLU A 257 -4.56 21.59 -2.86
C GLU A 257 -4.32 21.28 -1.37
N LYS A 258 -4.96 20.24 -0.85
CA LYS A 258 -4.89 19.88 0.57
C LYS A 258 -3.51 19.39 0.98
N THR A 259 -2.88 18.56 0.17
CA THR A 259 -1.54 18.02 0.48
C THR A 259 -0.49 19.10 0.43
N LYS A 260 -0.58 20.01 -0.55
CA LYS A 260 0.29 21.18 -0.60
C LYS A 260 0.18 22.06 0.64
N LYS A 261 -1.06 22.40 1.03
CA LYS A 261 -1.31 23.21 2.23
C LYS A 261 -0.76 22.57 3.50
N ALA A 262 -0.77 21.24 3.57
CA ALA A 262 -0.25 20.47 4.69
C ALA A 262 1.27 20.22 4.62
N GLY A 263 1.95 20.63 3.54
CA GLY A 263 3.39 20.40 3.35
C GLY A 263 3.76 18.94 3.07
N LEU A 264 2.83 18.16 2.49
CA LEU A 264 3.06 16.77 2.13
C LEU A 264 3.64 16.65 0.71
N ASN A 265 4.37 15.58 0.44
CA ASN A 265 4.70 15.17 -0.92
C ASN A 265 3.53 14.33 -1.47
N LEU A 266 3.24 14.46 -2.77
CA LEU A 266 2.12 13.79 -3.40
C LEU A 266 2.58 12.89 -4.55
N ILE A 267 2.10 11.65 -4.57
CA ILE A 267 2.15 10.77 -5.73
C ILE A 267 0.73 10.64 -6.27
N MET A 268 0.56 10.91 -7.56
CA MET A 268 -0.74 10.82 -8.21
C MET A 268 -0.96 9.39 -8.72
N ALA A 269 -1.91 8.69 -8.11
CA ALA A 269 -2.30 7.32 -8.44
C ALA A 269 -3.82 7.19 -8.64
N SER A 270 -4.45 8.25 -9.16
CA SER A 270 -5.91 8.35 -9.30
C SER A 270 -6.50 7.14 -10.05
N SER A 271 -7.43 6.42 -9.41
CA SER A 271 -7.90 5.13 -9.89
C SER A 271 -8.54 5.16 -11.26
N GLU A 272 -9.20 6.26 -11.63
CA GLU A 272 -9.81 6.40 -12.97
C GLU A 272 -8.79 6.47 -14.11
N TYR A 273 -7.50 6.64 -13.82
CA TYR A 273 -6.42 6.71 -14.82
C TYR A 273 -5.38 5.61 -14.63
N CYS A 274 -5.10 5.23 -13.37
CA CYS A 274 -3.95 4.41 -13.01
C CYS A 274 -4.29 2.96 -12.66
N TYR A 275 -5.57 2.63 -12.39
CA TYR A 275 -5.96 1.28 -12.02
C TYR A 275 -6.19 0.44 -13.28
N LEU A 276 -5.18 -0.34 -13.63
CA LEU A 276 -5.17 -1.16 -14.86
C LEU A 276 -5.96 -2.47 -14.73
N ASP A 277 -6.43 -2.79 -13.53
CA ASP A 277 -7.40 -3.85 -13.23
C ASP A 277 -8.85 -3.43 -13.55
N PHE A 278 -9.08 -2.13 -13.78
CA PHE A 278 -10.38 -1.64 -14.22
C PHE A 278 -10.68 -2.08 -15.66
N PRO A 279 -11.98 -2.26 -16.02
CA PRO A 279 -12.38 -2.55 -17.39
C PRO A 279 -11.78 -1.55 -18.39
N GLN A 280 -11.18 -2.06 -19.48
CA GLN A 280 -10.56 -1.21 -20.49
C GLN A 280 -11.53 -0.85 -21.61
N ILE A 281 -12.59 -1.65 -21.78
CA ILE A 281 -13.66 -1.45 -22.76
C ILE A 281 -15.03 -1.53 -22.09
N GLN A 282 -16.00 -0.81 -22.66
CA GLN A 282 -17.38 -0.85 -22.16
C GLN A 282 -17.97 -2.26 -22.27
N GLY A 283 -18.69 -2.70 -21.26
CA GLY A 283 -19.32 -4.02 -21.21
C GLY A 283 -18.41 -5.15 -20.72
N GLN A 284 -17.14 -4.90 -20.48
CA GLN A 284 -16.27 -5.86 -19.81
C GLN A 284 -16.76 -6.10 -18.37
N ARG A 285 -16.62 -7.36 -17.87
CA ARG A 285 -17.00 -7.72 -16.49
C ARG A 285 -16.24 -6.83 -15.50
N ASN A 286 -16.96 -6.31 -14.51
CA ASN A 286 -16.39 -5.53 -13.41
C ASN A 286 -17.14 -5.80 -12.11
N TRP A 287 -16.65 -5.22 -11.02
CA TRP A 287 -17.21 -5.37 -9.68
C TRP A 287 -18.30 -4.34 -9.34
N GLY A 288 -18.85 -3.64 -10.34
CA GLY A 288 -19.92 -2.66 -10.19
C GLY A 288 -19.46 -1.26 -9.75
N TRP A 289 -18.37 -1.13 -9.01
CA TRP A 289 -17.79 0.13 -8.58
C TRP A 289 -16.69 0.65 -9.52
N MET A 290 -16.11 -0.24 -10.34
CA MET A 290 -15.09 0.08 -11.32
C MET A 290 -15.68 0.80 -12.51
N LYS A 291 -15.05 1.91 -12.93
CA LYS A 291 -15.34 2.59 -14.20
C LYS A 291 -14.40 2.09 -15.29
N THR A 292 -14.74 2.38 -16.55
CA THR A 292 -13.86 2.05 -17.67
C THR A 292 -12.64 2.96 -17.68
N THR A 293 -11.45 2.36 -17.69
CA THR A 293 -10.14 3.02 -17.82
C THR A 293 -9.52 2.61 -19.14
N THR A 294 -9.77 3.40 -20.19
CA THR A 294 -9.24 3.14 -21.53
C THR A 294 -7.76 3.46 -21.62
N LEU A 295 -7.06 2.86 -22.59
CA LEU A 295 -5.66 3.17 -22.90
C LEU A 295 -5.45 4.68 -23.13
N GLN A 296 -6.35 5.32 -23.89
CA GLN A 296 -6.33 6.76 -24.13
C GLN A 296 -6.39 7.55 -22.81
N LYS A 297 -7.28 7.14 -21.91
CA LYS A 297 -7.42 7.80 -20.62
C LYS A 297 -6.16 7.68 -19.74
N CYS A 298 -5.53 6.51 -19.74
CA CYS A 298 -4.23 6.33 -19.04
C CYS A 298 -3.16 7.23 -19.66
N TYR A 299 -3.11 7.30 -20.99
CA TYR A 299 -2.12 8.11 -21.72
C TYR A 299 -2.31 9.61 -21.47
N ASP A 300 -3.54 10.08 -21.35
CA ASP A 300 -3.88 11.49 -21.17
C ASP A 300 -3.68 11.99 -19.72
N LEU A 301 -3.26 11.13 -18.81
CA LEU A 301 -3.01 11.54 -17.43
C LEU A 301 -1.89 12.60 -17.33
N ASP A 302 -2.26 13.80 -16.94
CA ASP A 302 -1.32 14.77 -16.36
C ASP A 302 -1.40 14.70 -14.84
N PRO A 303 -0.36 14.22 -14.12
CA PRO A 303 -0.37 14.16 -12.66
C PRO A 303 -0.64 15.49 -11.96
N ALA A 304 -0.31 16.61 -12.61
CA ALA A 304 -0.58 17.96 -12.10
C ALA A 304 -1.99 18.46 -12.44
N PHE A 305 -2.76 17.76 -13.29
CA PHE A 305 -4.10 18.18 -13.74
C PHE A 305 -4.13 19.62 -14.25
N GLY A 306 -3.11 20.04 -15.03
CA GLY A 306 -2.97 21.36 -15.59
C GLY A 306 -2.58 22.45 -14.59
N LYS A 307 -2.30 22.12 -13.34
CA LYS A 307 -1.84 23.10 -12.34
C LYS A 307 -0.40 23.53 -12.62
N PRO A 308 -0.08 24.82 -12.45
CA PRO A 308 1.29 25.31 -12.63
C PRO A 308 2.21 24.82 -11.52
N GLU A 309 3.52 24.85 -11.78
CA GLU A 309 4.57 24.38 -10.85
C GLU A 309 4.43 24.94 -9.43
N LYS A 310 4.12 26.23 -9.31
CA LYS A 310 3.89 26.87 -8.00
C LYS A 310 2.76 26.23 -7.18
N GLU A 311 1.84 25.49 -7.82
CA GLU A 311 0.71 24.80 -7.18
C GLU A 311 0.93 23.30 -7.06
N ALA A 312 1.68 22.69 -7.97
CA ALA A 312 1.84 21.27 -8.12
C ALA A 312 3.28 20.76 -7.92
N GLY A 313 4.26 21.60 -7.62
CA GLY A 313 5.68 21.23 -7.50
C GLY A 313 6.02 20.27 -6.35
N HIS A 314 5.05 19.93 -5.48
CA HIS A 314 5.16 18.91 -4.45
C HIS A 314 4.74 17.50 -4.97
N ILE A 315 4.28 17.40 -6.22
CA ILE A 315 4.02 16.11 -6.88
C ILE A 315 5.37 15.52 -7.30
N ARG A 316 5.58 14.25 -6.93
CA ARG A 316 6.84 13.54 -7.14
C ARG A 316 6.81 12.69 -8.40
#